data_f1c20d65adf1583ac753feb23a606614
#
_entry.id   f1c20d65adf1583ac753feb23a606614
#
_cell.length_a   1.000
_cell.length_b   1.000
_cell.length_c   1.000
_cell.angle_alpha   90.00
_cell.angle_beta   90.00
_cell.angle_gamma   90.00
#
_symmetry.space_group_name_H-M   'P 1'
#
loop_
_entity.id
_entity.type
_entity.pdbx_description
1 polymer ?
#
loop_
_entity_poly.entity_id
_entity_poly.type
_entity_poly.pdbx_seq_one_letter_code
_entity_poly.pdbx_strand_id
1 'polypeptide(L)'
;MPELPGIPPGLVAALRRAAQGDRLALVGGAVRDWLRHRVHNDPWRGVPDLDLVVEGAPPAAPRLARALRASLREADLRGYQEHAAYGTVELELLWEGRPLLLDVASARLETYPVPGENPVVRFGRLEDDLARRDFTINAMALELGGDGHGALCDPHGGQTDLEQRLLRFLHATSVRDDPTRVVRGARYAARLGFRLAPESLLQLRDTLAAWPWGWRPGDPAGAVPPVLGTRLRMECELLLEREAWPRALAALQDWGALPLLDGALQTDRHWRRRLHWATRLGVPLLPALLAMASDPLAVAERLQLPHRQHRLLAQYVELRGRLGGATPSPQTVAPWCAWLEVPGGSAEAVALALASGLGPRRPLLRWWLRWRHLRGERSAADLMEREGLRPGPELGERLRQLRAERLALERA
;
A
#
# COMPACT_ATOMS: atom_id res chain seq x y z
N MET A 1 -19.85 -24.06 21.54
CA MET A 1 -19.18 -23.02 20.77
C MET A 1 -18.29 -23.65 19.73
N PRO A 2 -18.25 -23.24 18.48
CA PRO A 2 -17.09 -23.51 17.70
C PRO A 2 -15.93 -22.78 18.38
N GLU A 3 -14.96 -23.53 18.91
CA GLU A 3 -13.71 -22.92 19.35
C GLU A 3 -13.11 -22.19 18.15
N LEU A 4 -12.86 -20.90 18.32
CA LEU A 4 -12.11 -20.14 17.33
C LEU A 4 -10.62 -20.51 17.54
N PRO A 5 -10.05 -21.33 16.66
CA PRO A 5 -8.66 -21.75 16.84
C PRO A 5 -7.76 -20.51 16.87
N GLY A 6 -6.96 -20.37 17.91
CA GLY A 6 -6.01 -19.28 18.05
C GLY A 6 -6.48 -18.08 18.86
N ILE A 7 -7.76 -18.04 19.32
CA ILE A 7 -8.21 -17.05 20.30
C ILE A 7 -8.27 -17.73 21.66
N PRO A 8 -7.49 -17.27 22.67
CA PRO A 8 -7.53 -17.88 24.00
C PRO A 8 -8.92 -17.76 24.63
N PRO A 9 -9.51 -18.87 25.14
CA PRO A 9 -10.84 -18.85 25.79
C PRO A 9 -10.91 -17.85 26.97
N GLY A 10 -9.81 -17.68 27.69
CA GLY A 10 -9.68 -16.72 28.77
C GLY A 10 -9.81 -15.26 28.29
N LEU A 11 -9.32 -14.95 27.11
CA LEU A 11 -9.47 -13.63 26.48
C LEU A 11 -10.93 -13.35 26.11
N VAL A 12 -11.62 -14.32 25.48
CA VAL A 12 -13.05 -14.19 25.15
C VAL A 12 -13.88 -13.95 26.42
N ALA A 13 -13.58 -14.67 27.51
CA ALA A 13 -14.26 -14.48 28.77
C ALA A 13 -13.98 -13.08 29.38
N ALA A 14 -12.75 -12.55 29.26
CA ALA A 14 -12.41 -11.21 29.72
C ALA A 14 -13.11 -10.12 28.88
N LEU A 15 -13.13 -10.28 27.55
CA LEU A 15 -13.82 -9.38 26.62
C LEU A 15 -15.32 -9.31 26.91
N ARG A 16 -15.98 -10.45 27.17
CA ARG A 16 -17.38 -10.50 27.56
C ARG A 16 -17.67 -9.78 28.86
N ARG A 17 -16.84 -9.99 29.88
CA ARG A 17 -17.00 -9.27 31.14
C ARG A 17 -16.84 -7.76 30.93
N ALA A 18 -15.88 -7.36 30.10
CA ALA A 18 -15.64 -5.97 29.78
C ALA A 18 -16.79 -5.32 28.96
N ALA A 19 -17.48 -6.11 28.15
CA ALA A 19 -18.64 -5.65 27.36
C ALA A 19 -19.87 -5.32 28.22
N GLN A 20 -19.99 -5.87 29.46
CA GLN A 20 -21.07 -5.53 30.39
C GLN A 20 -22.47 -5.65 29.80
N GLY A 21 -22.72 -6.61 28.93
CA GLY A 21 -23.99 -6.82 28.26
C GLY A 21 -24.14 -6.18 26.88
N ASP A 22 -23.23 -5.31 26.48
CA ASP A 22 -23.18 -4.79 25.11
C ASP A 22 -22.94 -5.94 24.13
N ARG A 23 -23.49 -5.84 22.92
CA ARG A 23 -23.29 -6.81 21.84
C ARG A 23 -21.88 -6.68 21.30
N LEU A 24 -21.08 -7.72 21.44
CA LEU A 24 -19.67 -7.78 21.03
C LEU A 24 -19.48 -8.84 19.97
N ALA A 25 -18.81 -8.48 18.88
CA ALA A 25 -18.54 -9.39 17.78
C ALA A 25 -17.10 -9.29 17.27
N LEU A 26 -16.52 -10.45 16.89
CA LEU A 26 -15.36 -10.53 16.05
C LEU A 26 -15.78 -10.33 14.59
N VAL A 27 -15.02 -9.57 13.81
CA VAL A 27 -15.39 -9.19 12.45
C VAL A 27 -14.22 -9.29 11.47
N GLY A 28 -14.49 -9.10 10.18
CA GLY A 28 -13.49 -8.86 9.15
C GLY A 28 -12.62 -10.07 8.80
N GLY A 29 -11.32 -9.84 8.70
CA GLY A 29 -10.36 -10.82 8.22
C GLY A 29 -10.30 -12.10 9.03
N ALA A 30 -10.43 -12.01 10.35
CA ALA A 30 -10.39 -13.16 11.26
C ALA A 30 -11.56 -14.14 11.01
N VAL A 31 -12.78 -13.61 10.87
CA VAL A 31 -13.98 -14.43 10.58
C VAL A 31 -13.89 -15.05 9.20
N ARG A 32 -13.50 -14.25 8.18
CA ARG A 32 -13.30 -14.74 6.81
C ARG A 32 -12.29 -15.89 6.77
N ASP A 33 -11.12 -15.74 7.37
CA ASP A 33 -10.03 -16.71 7.26
C ASP A 33 -10.34 -17.98 8.05
N TRP A 34 -11.04 -17.88 9.17
CA TRP A 34 -11.57 -19.03 9.90
C TRP A 34 -12.60 -19.81 9.07
N LEU A 35 -13.59 -19.13 8.45
CA LEU A 35 -14.59 -19.77 7.60
C LEU A 35 -13.92 -20.39 6.36
N ARG A 36 -12.94 -19.72 5.76
CA ARG A 36 -12.18 -20.23 4.61
C ARG A 36 -11.45 -21.52 4.95
N HIS A 37 -10.84 -21.60 6.13
CA HIS A 37 -10.23 -22.84 6.62
C HIS A 37 -11.26 -23.97 6.74
N ARG A 38 -12.45 -23.69 7.28
CA ARG A 38 -13.51 -24.69 7.44
C ARG A 38 -14.10 -25.18 6.12
N VAL A 39 -14.28 -24.27 5.16
CA VAL A 39 -14.96 -24.56 3.88
C VAL A 39 -14.00 -25.18 2.87
N HIS A 40 -12.78 -24.65 2.77
CA HIS A 40 -11.81 -25.04 1.74
C HIS A 40 -10.63 -25.85 2.26
N ASN A 41 -10.55 -26.07 3.56
CA ASN A 41 -9.38 -26.66 4.21
C ASN A 41 -8.07 -25.90 3.91
N ASP A 42 -8.19 -24.59 3.63
CA ASP A 42 -7.04 -23.73 3.40
C ASP A 42 -6.21 -23.60 4.70
N PRO A 43 -4.87 -23.40 4.61
CA PRO A 43 -4.03 -23.34 5.79
C PRO A 43 -4.49 -22.30 6.79
N TRP A 44 -4.75 -22.70 8.03
CA TRP A 44 -5.05 -21.81 9.15
C TRP A 44 -3.76 -21.27 9.75
N ARG A 45 -3.61 -19.95 9.80
CA ARG A 45 -2.40 -19.29 10.32
C ARG A 45 -2.60 -18.64 11.70
N GLY A 46 -3.74 -18.88 12.33
CA GLY A 46 -4.14 -18.17 13.56
C GLY A 46 -4.74 -16.80 13.26
N VAL A 47 -4.99 -16.05 14.32
CA VAL A 47 -5.53 -14.70 14.27
C VAL A 47 -4.54 -13.79 15.00
N PRO A 48 -3.60 -13.12 14.27
CA PRO A 48 -2.65 -12.23 14.88
C PRO A 48 -3.32 -10.93 15.36
N ASP A 49 -4.35 -10.49 14.62
CA ASP A 49 -5.06 -9.24 14.85
C ASP A 49 -6.56 -9.56 15.04
N LEU A 50 -7.14 -9.06 16.10
CA LEU A 50 -8.55 -9.25 16.44
C LEU A 50 -9.31 -7.94 16.23
N ASP A 51 -10.03 -7.87 15.09
CA ASP A 51 -10.98 -6.79 14.82
C ASP A 51 -12.29 -7.04 15.58
N LEU A 52 -12.59 -6.20 16.54
CA LEU A 52 -13.77 -6.30 17.37
C LEU A 52 -14.72 -5.11 17.13
N VAL A 53 -16.00 -5.40 17.03
CA VAL A 53 -17.04 -4.37 17.00
C VAL A 53 -17.92 -4.53 18.22
N VAL A 54 -18.18 -3.42 18.90
CA VAL A 54 -19.10 -3.36 20.03
C VAL A 54 -20.27 -2.43 19.73
N GLU A 55 -21.48 -2.97 19.86
CA GLU A 55 -22.73 -2.23 19.77
C GLU A 55 -23.25 -1.99 21.19
N GLY A 56 -23.43 -0.73 21.56
CA GLY A 56 -23.88 -0.31 22.88
C GLY A 56 -24.02 1.20 22.97
N ALA A 57 -24.25 1.72 24.17
CA ALA A 57 -24.33 3.17 24.37
C ALA A 57 -23.01 3.84 23.99
N PRO A 58 -23.02 4.89 23.11
CA PRO A 58 -21.82 5.55 22.65
C PRO A 58 -21.05 6.30 23.75
N PRO A 59 -19.69 6.33 23.71
CA PRO A 59 -18.82 5.54 22.85
C PRO A 59 -18.54 4.14 23.46
N ALA A 60 -19.02 3.08 22.81
CA ALA A 60 -18.98 1.72 23.35
C ALA A 60 -17.56 1.13 23.38
N ALA A 61 -16.75 1.30 22.33
CA ALA A 61 -15.39 0.72 22.26
C ALA A 61 -14.44 1.30 23.31
N PRO A 62 -14.34 2.62 23.54
CA PRO A 62 -13.54 3.18 24.62
C PRO A 62 -13.95 2.68 26.00
N ARG A 63 -15.27 2.49 26.24
CA ARG A 63 -15.78 1.96 27.49
C ARG A 63 -15.34 0.51 27.73
N LEU A 64 -15.53 -0.36 26.70
CA LEU A 64 -15.06 -1.74 26.73
C LEU A 64 -13.56 -1.82 26.93
N ALA A 65 -12.78 -1.06 26.19
CA ALA A 65 -11.31 -1.08 26.26
C ALA A 65 -10.80 -0.67 27.64
N ARG A 66 -11.39 0.35 28.26
CA ARG A 66 -11.05 0.76 29.64
C ARG A 66 -11.43 -0.31 30.67
N ALA A 67 -12.59 -0.94 30.54
CA ALA A 67 -13.01 -2.04 31.41
C ALA A 67 -12.08 -3.26 31.25
N LEU A 68 -11.70 -3.61 30.02
CA LEU A 68 -10.74 -4.69 29.76
C LEU A 68 -9.38 -4.34 30.39
N ARG A 69 -8.86 -3.14 30.14
CA ARG A 69 -7.59 -2.65 30.71
C ARG A 69 -7.57 -2.74 32.23
N ALA A 70 -8.66 -2.34 32.91
CA ALA A 70 -8.77 -2.41 34.36
C ALA A 70 -8.73 -3.85 34.91
N SER A 71 -9.05 -4.85 34.09
CA SER A 71 -9.03 -6.27 34.47
C SER A 71 -7.69 -6.98 34.16
N LEU A 72 -6.76 -6.31 33.44
CA LEU A 72 -5.47 -6.85 33.06
C LEU A 72 -4.39 -6.47 34.09
N ARG A 73 -3.34 -7.29 34.17
CA ARG A 73 -2.12 -6.90 34.88
C ARG A 73 -1.38 -5.85 34.02
N GLU A 74 -0.73 -4.90 34.67
CA GLU A 74 0.01 -3.84 33.98
C GLU A 74 1.08 -4.42 33.01
N ALA A 75 1.71 -5.53 33.40
CA ALA A 75 2.72 -6.21 32.59
C ALA A 75 2.16 -6.86 31.30
N ASP A 76 0.86 -7.07 31.22
CA ASP A 76 0.21 -7.71 30.07
C ASP A 76 -0.29 -6.68 29.02
N LEU A 77 -0.30 -5.39 29.35
CA LEU A 77 -0.63 -4.29 28.44
C LEU A 77 0.65 -3.67 27.90
N ARG A 78 0.88 -3.75 26.59
CA ARG A 78 2.05 -3.22 25.89
C ARG A 78 1.80 -1.89 25.22
N GLY A 79 0.58 -1.69 24.71
CA GLY A 79 0.14 -0.45 24.07
C GLY A 79 -1.34 -0.20 24.26
N TYR A 80 -1.73 1.06 24.31
CA TYR A 80 -3.11 1.51 24.37
C TYR A 80 -3.22 2.85 23.66
N GLN A 81 -4.02 2.88 22.59
CA GLN A 81 -4.26 4.11 21.83
C GLN A 81 -5.75 4.28 21.55
N GLU A 82 -6.31 5.39 22.01
CA GLU A 82 -7.72 5.74 21.81
C GLU A 82 -7.86 6.81 20.72
N HIS A 83 -8.67 6.54 19.73
CA HIS A 83 -9.00 7.46 18.63
C HIS A 83 -10.44 7.96 18.81
N ALA A 84 -10.62 8.95 19.66
CA ALA A 84 -11.91 9.44 20.10
C ALA A 84 -12.81 9.90 18.92
N ALA A 85 -12.25 10.54 17.90
CA ALA A 85 -12.98 11.01 16.71
C ALA A 85 -13.69 9.88 15.93
N TYR A 86 -13.17 8.64 16.00
CA TYR A 86 -13.69 7.49 15.28
C TYR A 86 -14.34 6.45 16.20
N GLY A 87 -14.28 6.67 17.52
CA GLY A 87 -14.77 5.72 18.50
C GLY A 87 -14.05 4.36 18.42
N THR A 88 -12.73 4.35 18.17
CA THR A 88 -11.90 3.15 18.07
C THR A 88 -10.79 3.16 19.10
N VAL A 89 -10.33 1.97 19.50
CA VAL A 89 -9.21 1.78 20.45
C VAL A 89 -8.35 0.62 19.97
N GLU A 90 -7.05 0.85 19.90
CA GLU A 90 -6.04 -0.17 19.66
C GLU A 90 -5.42 -0.60 21.00
N LEU A 91 -5.34 -1.92 21.23
CA LEU A 91 -4.67 -2.49 22.40
C LEU A 91 -3.63 -3.53 21.94
N GLU A 92 -2.41 -3.36 22.41
CA GLU A 92 -1.37 -4.38 22.28
C GLU A 92 -1.26 -5.14 23.62
N LEU A 93 -1.57 -6.43 23.59
CA LEU A 93 -1.60 -7.29 24.77
C LEU A 93 -0.53 -8.38 24.70
N LEU A 94 -0.02 -8.77 25.84
CA LEU A 94 0.73 -9.99 26.02
C LEU A 94 -0.15 -11.00 26.79
N TRP A 95 -0.94 -11.78 26.05
CA TRP A 95 -1.86 -12.75 26.65
C TRP A 95 -1.22 -14.11 26.75
N GLU A 96 -1.03 -14.62 27.96
CA GLU A 96 -0.36 -15.91 28.23
C GLU A 96 1.00 -16.04 27.49
N GLY A 97 1.75 -14.93 27.45
CA GLY A 97 3.04 -14.85 26.77
C GLY A 97 2.98 -14.69 25.24
N ARG A 98 1.80 -14.54 24.65
CA ARG A 98 1.61 -14.33 23.22
C ARG A 98 1.22 -12.88 22.94
N PRO A 99 1.91 -12.20 22.00
CA PRO A 99 1.49 -10.87 21.57
C PRO A 99 0.19 -10.96 20.78
N LEU A 100 -0.78 -10.12 21.12
CA LEU A 100 -2.07 -9.97 20.44
C LEU A 100 -2.35 -8.49 20.23
N LEU A 101 -2.83 -8.16 19.04
CA LEU A 101 -3.35 -6.84 18.72
C LEU A 101 -4.88 -6.90 18.69
N LEU A 102 -5.53 -6.02 19.43
CA LEU A 102 -6.97 -5.87 19.44
C LEU A 102 -7.34 -4.49 18.91
N ASP A 103 -8.09 -4.46 17.80
CA ASP A 103 -8.70 -3.27 17.26
C ASP A 103 -10.19 -3.26 17.62
N VAL A 104 -10.58 -2.42 18.56
CA VAL A 104 -11.96 -2.34 19.05
C VAL A 104 -12.62 -1.11 18.47
N ALA A 105 -13.71 -1.29 17.73
CA ALA A 105 -14.50 -0.21 17.16
C ALA A 105 -15.92 -0.20 17.74
N SER A 106 -16.46 1.00 18.00
CA SER A 106 -17.89 1.15 18.21
C SER A 106 -18.63 0.93 16.90
N ALA A 107 -19.72 0.16 16.92
CA ALA A 107 -20.56 -0.07 15.75
C ALA A 107 -21.01 1.27 15.16
N ARG A 108 -20.87 1.44 13.83
CA ARG A 108 -21.16 2.70 13.16
C ARG A 108 -21.67 2.51 11.74
N LEU A 109 -22.47 3.44 11.30
CA LEU A 109 -22.85 3.60 9.90
C LEU A 109 -22.03 4.72 9.26
N GLU A 110 -21.80 4.61 7.97
CA GLU A 110 -21.12 5.61 7.14
C GLU A 110 -22.04 6.01 5.98
N THR A 111 -22.18 7.30 5.73
CA THR A 111 -22.89 7.82 4.57
C THR A 111 -21.93 8.71 3.77
N TYR A 112 -22.06 8.67 2.44
CA TYR A 112 -21.19 9.40 1.51
C TYR A 112 -22.05 10.42 0.72
N PRO A 113 -22.29 11.63 1.27
CA PRO A 113 -23.06 12.67 0.57
C PRO A 113 -22.39 13.09 -0.74
N VAL A 114 -21.05 13.08 -0.77
CA VAL A 114 -20.24 13.43 -1.96
C VAL A 114 -19.37 12.23 -2.30
N PRO A 115 -19.40 11.76 -3.57
CA PRO A 115 -18.56 10.66 -4.03
C PRO A 115 -17.06 10.91 -3.79
N GLY A 116 -16.39 9.97 -3.16
CA GLY A 116 -14.94 10.03 -2.96
C GLY A 116 -14.48 10.90 -1.79
N GLU A 117 -15.38 11.60 -1.12
CA GLU A 117 -15.05 12.38 0.07
C GLU A 117 -15.10 11.51 1.34
N ASN A 118 -14.69 12.10 2.45
CA ASN A 118 -14.77 11.42 3.74
C ASN A 118 -16.25 11.19 4.12
N PRO A 119 -16.58 10.01 4.67
CA PRO A 119 -17.95 9.73 5.07
C PRO A 119 -18.38 10.55 6.29
N VAL A 120 -19.68 10.81 6.37
CA VAL A 120 -20.33 11.22 7.63
C VAL A 120 -20.56 9.97 8.46
N VAL A 121 -19.98 9.95 9.66
CA VAL A 121 -20.00 8.80 10.58
C VAL A 121 -21.02 9.04 11.68
N ARG A 122 -21.83 8.01 11.98
CA ARG A 122 -22.74 7.96 13.13
C ARG A 122 -22.64 6.60 13.81
N PHE A 123 -22.80 6.56 15.13
CA PHE A 123 -22.90 5.28 15.83
C PHE A 123 -24.19 4.56 15.39
N GLY A 124 -24.11 3.24 15.27
CA GLY A 124 -25.17 2.41 14.73
C GLY A 124 -25.17 1.00 15.33
N ARG A 125 -25.80 0.08 14.64
CA ARG A 125 -25.87 -1.34 14.99
C ARG A 125 -24.72 -2.12 14.35
N LEU A 126 -24.55 -3.38 14.75
CA LEU A 126 -23.57 -4.29 14.13
C LEU A 126 -23.85 -4.46 12.63
N GLU A 127 -25.11 -4.57 12.23
CA GLU A 127 -25.50 -4.70 10.83
C GLU A 127 -25.12 -3.47 10.00
N ASP A 128 -25.21 -2.26 10.56
CA ASP A 128 -24.77 -1.01 9.91
C ASP A 128 -23.24 -1.01 9.72
N ASP A 129 -22.50 -1.51 10.72
CA ASP A 129 -21.03 -1.63 10.62
C ASP A 129 -20.62 -2.65 9.56
N LEU A 130 -21.34 -3.74 9.43
CA LEU A 130 -21.09 -4.72 8.37
C LEU A 130 -21.41 -4.14 7.00
N ALA A 131 -22.50 -3.37 6.86
CA ALA A 131 -22.93 -2.78 5.59
C ALA A 131 -21.98 -1.73 5.00
N ARG A 132 -21.13 -1.05 5.81
CA ARG A 132 -20.17 -0.05 5.34
C ARG A 132 -18.85 -0.63 4.82
N ARG A 133 -18.63 -1.96 4.95
CA ARG A 133 -17.38 -2.62 4.59
C ARG A 133 -17.18 -2.71 3.08
N ASP A 134 -16.05 -3.24 2.67
CA ASP A 134 -15.64 -3.29 1.25
C ASP A 134 -16.26 -4.47 0.48
N PHE A 135 -16.20 -5.68 1.05
CA PHE A 135 -16.62 -6.92 0.39
C PHE A 135 -17.49 -7.77 1.31
N THR A 136 -18.43 -8.53 0.74
CA THR A 136 -19.30 -9.46 1.46
C THR A 136 -18.53 -10.41 2.36
N ILE A 137 -17.42 -10.97 1.89
CA ILE A 137 -16.55 -11.88 2.64
C ILE A 137 -15.88 -11.24 3.87
N ASN A 138 -15.81 -9.92 3.95
CA ASN A 138 -15.28 -9.16 5.09
C ASN A 138 -16.41 -8.57 5.95
N ALA A 139 -17.67 -8.74 5.55
CA ALA A 139 -18.86 -8.20 6.19
C ALA A 139 -19.62 -9.28 6.97
N MET A 140 -18.90 -10.19 7.56
CA MET A 140 -19.41 -11.22 8.47
C MET A 140 -18.91 -10.96 9.88
N ALA A 141 -19.72 -11.31 10.87
CA ALA A 141 -19.37 -11.18 12.27
C ALA A 141 -19.67 -12.48 13.04
N LEU A 142 -18.79 -12.81 13.99
CA LEU A 142 -19.04 -13.87 14.96
C LEU A 142 -19.30 -13.24 16.32
N GLU A 143 -20.50 -13.43 16.87
CA GLU A 143 -20.89 -12.84 18.13
C GLU A 143 -20.15 -13.50 19.30
N LEU A 144 -19.47 -12.69 20.10
CA LEU A 144 -18.70 -13.13 21.27
C LEU A 144 -19.45 -12.93 22.58
N GLY A 145 -20.46 -12.07 22.62
CA GLY A 145 -21.23 -11.72 23.82
C GLY A 145 -22.69 -11.40 23.49
N GLY A 146 -23.52 -11.29 24.54
CA GLY A 146 -24.97 -11.10 24.39
C GLY A 146 -25.71 -12.42 24.14
N ASP A 147 -26.99 -12.30 23.79
CA ASP A 147 -27.88 -13.46 23.55
C ASP A 147 -27.54 -14.24 22.28
N GLY A 148 -26.81 -13.59 21.32
CA GLY A 148 -26.35 -14.18 20.06
C GLY A 148 -25.02 -14.94 20.15
N HIS A 149 -24.52 -15.26 21.34
CA HIS A 149 -23.24 -15.85 21.57
C HIS A 149 -22.94 -17.11 20.71
N GLY A 150 -21.90 -17.02 19.88
CA GLY A 150 -21.51 -18.09 18.95
C GLY A 150 -22.27 -18.08 17.63
N ALA A 151 -23.21 -17.15 17.43
CA ALA A 151 -23.91 -16.99 16.18
C ALA A 151 -23.05 -16.27 15.14
N LEU A 152 -23.14 -16.74 13.91
CA LEU A 152 -22.55 -16.06 12.75
C LEU A 152 -23.59 -15.11 12.15
N CYS A 153 -23.28 -13.82 12.15
CA CYS A 153 -24.07 -12.78 11.50
C CYS A 153 -23.53 -12.54 10.10
N ASP A 154 -24.31 -12.87 9.07
CA ASP A 154 -23.92 -12.73 7.65
C ASP A 154 -25.09 -12.13 6.84
N PRO A 155 -25.41 -10.84 7.02
CA PRO A 155 -26.54 -10.20 6.35
C PRO A 155 -26.32 -9.99 4.85
N HIS A 156 -25.09 -10.15 4.35
CA HIS A 156 -24.73 -9.86 2.97
C HIS A 156 -24.31 -11.08 2.14
N GLY A 157 -24.48 -12.31 2.68
CA GLY A 157 -24.16 -13.54 1.96
C GLY A 157 -22.67 -13.79 1.74
N GLY A 158 -21.85 -13.33 2.66
CA GLY A 158 -20.38 -13.49 2.61
C GLY A 158 -19.94 -14.95 2.61
N GLN A 159 -20.68 -15.86 3.29
CA GLN A 159 -20.40 -17.30 3.26
C GLN A 159 -20.53 -17.87 1.85
N THR A 160 -21.59 -17.52 1.14
CA THR A 160 -21.83 -17.97 -0.25
C THR A 160 -20.73 -17.50 -1.18
N ASP A 161 -20.35 -16.20 -1.09
CA ASP A 161 -19.27 -15.67 -1.90
C ASP A 161 -17.90 -16.29 -1.52
N LEU A 162 -17.68 -16.60 -0.26
CA LEU A 162 -16.49 -17.28 0.20
C LEU A 162 -16.39 -18.72 -0.36
N GLU A 163 -17.51 -19.48 -0.34
CA GLU A 163 -17.59 -20.80 -0.95
C GLU A 163 -17.30 -20.77 -2.44
N GLN A 164 -17.78 -19.76 -3.15
CA GLN A 164 -17.58 -19.57 -4.59
C GLN A 164 -16.24 -18.88 -4.93
N ARG A 165 -15.45 -18.50 -3.94
CA ARG A 165 -14.19 -17.74 -4.08
C ARG A 165 -14.39 -16.42 -4.85
N LEU A 166 -15.43 -15.68 -4.49
CA LEU A 166 -15.79 -14.39 -5.09
C LEU A 166 -15.49 -13.20 -4.17
N LEU A 167 -15.10 -12.10 -4.78
CA LEU A 167 -15.02 -10.77 -4.19
C LEU A 167 -16.23 -9.97 -4.71
N ARG A 168 -17.21 -9.72 -3.86
CA ARG A 168 -18.40 -8.95 -4.21
C ARG A 168 -18.45 -7.67 -3.38
N PHE A 169 -18.60 -6.52 -4.03
CA PHE A 169 -18.88 -5.25 -3.35
C PHE A 169 -20.24 -5.33 -2.64
N LEU A 170 -20.34 -4.69 -1.49
CA LEU A 170 -21.54 -4.78 -0.64
C LEU A 170 -22.77 -4.11 -1.21
N HIS A 171 -22.60 -2.98 -1.93
CA HIS A 171 -23.70 -2.20 -2.46
C HIS A 171 -23.36 -1.53 -3.81
N ALA A 172 -24.39 -1.07 -4.51
CA ALA A 172 -24.27 -0.54 -5.87
C ALA A 172 -23.41 0.73 -5.97
N THR A 173 -23.19 1.46 -4.88
CA THR A 173 -22.37 2.67 -4.84
C THR A 173 -20.98 2.46 -4.27
N SER A 174 -20.58 1.22 -3.95
CA SER A 174 -19.33 0.91 -3.25
C SER A 174 -18.08 1.54 -3.90
N VAL A 175 -17.96 1.46 -5.23
CA VAL A 175 -16.82 2.03 -5.98
C VAL A 175 -16.93 3.54 -6.10
N ARG A 176 -18.15 4.05 -6.28
CA ARG A 176 -18.44 5.49 -6.32
C ARG A 176 -18.06 6.19 -5.01
N ASP A 177 -18.44 5.59 -3.90
CA ASP A 177 -18.20 6.12 -2.57
C ASP A 177 -16.73 6.04 -2.17
N ASP A 178 -16.07 4.91 -2.48
CA ASP A 178 -14.64 4.71 -2.20
C ASP A 178 -13.96 3.84 -3.28
N PRO A 179 -13.37 4.46 -4.31
CA PRO A 179 -12.66 3.73 -5.36
C PRO A 179 -11.42 2.98 -4.87
N THR A 180 -10.88 3.26 -3.67
CA THR A 180 -9.77 2.51 -3.11
C THR A 180 -10.13 1.05 -2.83
N ARG A 181 -11.43 0.75 -2.67
CA ARG A 181 -11.95 -0.63 -2.56
C ARG A 181 -11.56 -1.50 -3.76
N VAL A 182 -11.38 -0.90 -4.94
CA VAL A 182 -10.91 -1.62 -6.13
C VAL A 182 -9.48 -2.12 -5.95
N VAL A 183 -8.58 -1.28 -5.45
CA VAL A 183 -7.19 -1.65 -5.17
C VAL A 183 -7.14 -2.68 -4.03
N ARG A 184 -7.96 -2.51 -2.99
CA ARG A 184 -8.13 -3.51 -1.91
C ARG A 184 -8.61 -4.85 -2.48
N GLY A 185 -9.56 -4.83 -3.42
CA GLY A 185 -10.02 -6.03 -4.12
C GLY A 185 -8.91 -6.75 -4.86
N ALA A 186 -8.06 -6.03 -5.58
CA ALA A 186 -6.90 -6.61 -6.26
C ALA A 186 -5.88 -7.23 -5.28
N ARG A 187 -5.71 -6.62 -4.11
CA ARG A 187 -4.90 -7.18 -3.01
C ARG A 187 -5.49 -8.50 -2.52
N TYR A 188 -6.81 -8.54 -2.27
CA TYR A 188 -7.49 -9.77 -1.86
C TYR A 188 -7.48 -10.84 -2.97
N ALA A 189 -7.68 -10.45 -4.23
CA ALA A 189 -7.58 -11.37 -5.37
C ALA A 189 -6.20 -12.05 -5.42
N ALA A 190 -5.13 -11.28 -5.22
CA ALA A 190 -3.77 -11.80 -5.20
C ALA A 190 -3.48 -12.70 -3.99
N ARG A 191 -3.98 -12.32 -2.80
CA ARG A 191 -3.74 -13.01 -1.51
C ARG A 191 -4.56 -14.28 -1.36
N LEU A 192 -5.86 -14.20 -1.72
CA LEU A 192 -6.82 -15.27 -1.49
C LEU A 192 -7.00 -16.18 -2.71
N GLY A 193 -6.59 -15.72 -3.90
CA GLY A 193 -6.88 -16.42 -5.15
C GLY A 193 -8.34 -16.32 -5.58
N PHE A 194 -9.08 -15.31 -5.11
CA PHE A 194 -10.48 -15.07 -5.41
C PHE A 194 -10.64 -14.20 -6.68
N ARG A 195 -11.78 -14.29 -7.32
CA ARG A 195 -12.14 -13.50 -8.51
C ARG A 195 -13.12 -12.40 -8.13
N LEU A 196 -13.05 -11.28 -8.82
CA LEU A 196 -14.09 -10.24 -8.70
C LEU A 196 -15.41 -10.80 -9.27
N ALA A 197 -16.50 -10.63 -8.54
CA ALA A 197 -17.82 -11.05 -8.99
C ALA A 197 -18.23 -10.29 -10.27
N PRO A 198 -18.94 -10.93 -11.22
CA PRO A 198 -19.30 -10.28 -12.49
C PRO A 198 -20.05 -8.96 -12.32
N GLU A 199 -20.96 -8.88 -11.36
CA GLU A 199 -21.72 -7.67 -11.04
C GLU A 199 -20.82 -6.56 -10.46
N SER A 200 -19.84 -6.95 -9.65
CA SER A 200 -18.85 -6.02 -9.11
C SER A 200 -17.91 -5.49 -10.19
N LEU A 201 -17.56 -6.33 -11.17
CA LEU A 201 -16.78 -5.91 -12.32
C LEU A 201 -17.56 -4.93 -13.21
N LEU A 202 -18.85 -5.18 -13.43
CA LEU A 202 -19.73 -4.26 -14.15
C LEU A 202 -19.82 -2.92 -13.44
N GLN A 203 -20.16 -2.95 -12.15
CA GLN A 203 -20.22 -1.75 -11.30
C GLN A 203 -18.93 -0.93 -11.38
N LEU A 204 -17.77 -1.59 -11.29
CA LEU A 204 -16.47 -0.92 -11.42
C LEU A 204 -16.34 -0.20 -12.75
N ARG A 205 -16.61 -0.88 -13.85
CA ARG A 205 -16.47 -0.34 -15.21
C ARG A 205 -17.43 0.82 -15.45
N ASP A 206 -18.69 0.68 -15.05
CA ASP A 206 -19.70 1.73 -15.16
C ASP A 206 -19.31 2.96 -14.35
N THR A 207 -18.80 2.76 -13.13
CA THR A 207 -18.35 3.86 -12.27
C THR A 207 -17.15 4.60 -12.86
N LEU A 208 -16.16 3.86 -13.40
CA LEU A 208 -15.01 4.47 -14.06
C LEU A 208 -15.40 5.22 -15.34
N ALA A 209 -16.33 4.69 -16.12
CA ALA A 209 -16.85 5.37 -17.29
C ALA A 209 -17.59 6.67 -16.94
N ALA A 210 -18.39 6.66 -15.88
CA ALA A 210 -19.12 7.82 -15.38
C ALA A 210 -18.20 8.85 -14.70
N TRP A 211 -17.12 8.40 -14.04
CA TRP A 211 -16.17 9.22 -13.28
C TRP A 211 -16.86 10.22 -12.34
N PRO A 212 -17.53 9.76 -11.31
CA PRO A 212 -18.47 10.58 -10.52
C PRO A 212 -17.79 11.51 -9.52
N TRP A 213 -16.48 11.43 -9.39
CA TRP A 213 -15.68 12.25 -8.47
C TRP A 213 -15.49 13.64 -9.06
N GLY A 214 -15.69 14.68 -8.30
CA GLY A 214 -15.65 16.09 -8.73
C GLY A 214 -14.25 16.59 -9.17
N TRP A 215 -13.33 15.69 -9.49
CA TRP A 215 -11.96 15.95 -9.92
C TRP A 215 -11.59 15.06 -11.13
N ARG A 216 -10.82 15.59 -12.06
CA ARG A 216 -10.30 14.85 -13.23
C ARG A 216 -8.80 15.06 -13.39
N PRO A 217 -8.07 14.13 -14.03
CA PRO A 217 -6.68 14.36 -14.44
C PRO A 217 -6.53 15.67 -15.22
N GLY A 218 -5.65 16.55 -14.74
CA GLY A 218 -5.47 17.91 -15.25
C GLY A 218 -6.05 19.02 -14.36
N ASP A 219 -6.96 18.66 -13.44
CA ASP A 219 -7.43 19.60 -12.42
C ASP A 219 -6.34 19.81 -11.33
N PRO A 220 -6.39 20.93 -10.57
CA PRO A 220 -5.42 21.20 -9.52
C PRO A 220 -5.33 20.07 -8.50
N ALA A 221 -4.10 19.64 -8.17
CA ALA A 221 -3.86 18.53 -7.23
C ALA A 221 -4.42 18.80 -5.82
N GLY A 222 -4.51 20.08 -5.41
CA GLY A 222 -5.08 20.47 -4.11
C GLY A 222 -6.59 20.27 -3.99
N ALA A 223 -7.30 20.07 -5.10
CA ALA A 223 -8.74 19.83 -5.13
C ALA A 223 -9.08 18.33 -5.20
N VAL A 224 -8.09 17.44 -5.17
CA VAL A 224 -8.31 15.98 -5.30
C VAL A 224 -8.99 15.41 -4.06
N PRO A 225 -10.07 14.61 -4.21
CA PRO A 225 -10.66 13.89 -3.10
C PRO A 225 -9.64 12.92 -2.46
N PRO A 226 -9.66 12.75 -1.12
CA PRO A 226 -8.70 11.90 -0.41
C PRO A 226 -8.59 10.48 -0.98
N VAL A 227 -9.68 9.92 -1.48
CA VAL A 227 -9.72 8.57 -2.05
C VAL A 227 -9.04 8.43 -3.42
N LEU A 228 -8.85 9.53 -4.15
CA LEU A 228 -8.08 9.58 -5.40
C LEU A 228 -6.65 10.11 -5.20
N GLY A 229 -6.35 10.58 -4.01
CA GLY A 229 -5.05 11.10 -3.59
C GLY A 229 -4.34 10.15 -2.62
N THR A 230 -4.15 10.61 -1.38
CA THR A 230 -3.34 9.93 -0.35
C THR A 230 -3.85 8.53 -0.03
N ARG A 231 -5.18 8.32 0.07
CA ARG A 231 -5.73 6.99 0.37
C ARG A 231 -5.46 6.00 -0.76
N LEU A 232 -5.58 6.44 -2.02
CA LEU A 232 -5.24 5.61 -3.18
C LEU A 232 -3.75 5.23 -3.17
N ARG A 233 -2.87 6.19 -2.88
CA ARG A 233 -1.43 5.93 -2.71
C ARG A 233 -1.18 4.86 -1.67
N MET A 234 -1.74 5.00 -0.46
CA MET A 234 -1.53 4.04 0.63
C MET A 234 -1.94 2.61 0.22
N GLU A 235 -3.08 2.44 -0.47
CA GLU A 235 -3.50 1.12 -0.94
C GLU A 235 -2.58 0.57 -2.05
N CYS A 236 -2.06 1.43 -2.93
CA CYS A 236 -1.07 1.03 -3.94
C CYS A 236 0.27 0.63 -3.31
N GLU A 237 0.75 1.35 -2.29
CA GLU A 237 1.96 0.99 -1.53
C GLU A 237 1.77 -0.37 -0.85
N LEU A 238 0.65 -0.60 -0.17
CA LEU A 238 0.32 -1.91 0.43
C LEU A 238 0.24 -3.02 -0.62
N LEU A 239 -0.33 -2.74 -1.81
CA LEU A 239 -0.38 -3.70 -2.91
C LEU A 239 1.02 -4.10 -3.37
N LEU A 240 1.91 -3.11 -3.54
CA LEU A 240 3.25 -3.33 -4.09
C LEU A 240 4.22 -3.95 -3.07
N GLU A 241 4.04 -3.67 -1.78
CA GLU A 241 4.97 -4.06 -0.71
C GLU A 241 4.54 -5.32 0.06
N ARG A 242 3.22 -5.54 0.20
CA ARG A 242 2.68 -6.58 1.08
C ARG A 242 2.04 -7.76 0.35
N GLU A 243 1.78 -7.63 -0.95
CA GLU A 243 1.08 -8.65 -1.72
C GLU A 243 1.98 -9.26 -2.81
N ALA A 244 1.49 -10.31 -3.45
CA ALA A 244 2.04 -10.80 -4.71
C ALA A 244 1.71 -9.78 -5.82
N TRP A 245 2.40 -8.62 -5.83
CA TRP A 245 2.11 -7.49 -6.69
C TRP A 245 1.93 -7.84 -8.18
N PRO A 246 2.63 -8.87 -8.76
CA PRO A 246 2.39 -9.22 -10.16
C PRO A 246 0.99 -9.74 -10.42
N ARG A 247 0.38 -10.43 -9.44
CA ARG A 247 -1.01 -10.91 -9.53
C ARG A 247 -1.99 -9.76 -9.27
N ALA A 248 -1.73 -8.92 -8.29
CA ALA A 248 -2.60 -7.80 -7.95
C ALA A 248 -2.67 -6.76 -9.07
N LEU A 249 -1.55 -6.38 -9.67
CA LEU A 249 -1.53 -5.45 -10.81
C LEU A 249 -2.16 -6.07 -12.07
N ALA A 250 -1.97 -7.37 -12.29
CA ALA A 250 -2.66 -8.07 -13.39
C ALA A 250 -4.18 -7.99 -13.19
N ALA A 251 -4.67 -8.23 -11.96
CA ALA A 251 -6.10 -8.10 -11.67
C ALA A 251 -6.61 -6.66 -11.93
N LEU A 252 -5.90 -5.62 -11.49
CA LEU A 252 -6.28 -4.23 -11.78
C LEU A 252 -6.33 -3.95 -13.28
N GLN A 253 -5.37 -4.47 -14.05
CA GLN A 253 -5.34 -4.29 -15.51
C GLN A 253 -6.48 -5.04 -16.18
N ASP A 254 -6.75 -6.30 -15.81
CA ASP A 254 -7.83 -7.13 -16.36
C ASP A 254 -9.22 -6.53 -16.05
N TRP A 255 -9.36 -5.89 -14.91
CA TRP A 255 -10.60 -5.21 -14.51
C TRP A 255 -10.81 -3.86 -15.21
N GLY A 256 -9.76 -3.29 -15.81
CA GLY A 256 -9.80 -1.95 -16.41
C GLY A 256 -9.65 -0.83 -15.37
N ALA A 257 -8.98 -1.09 -14.24
CA ALA A 257 -8.97 -0.22 -13.07
C ALA A 257 -7.77 0.74 -12.98
N LEU A 258 -6.74 0.56 -13.82
CA LEU A 258 -5.54 1.41 -13.79
C LEU A 258 -5.79 2.89 -14.13
N PRO A 259 -6.90 3.29 -14.82
CA PRO A 259 -7.26 4.70 -14.96
C PRO A 259 -7.47 5.44 -13.63
N LEU A 260 -7.72 4.74 -12.52
CA LEU A 260 -7.69 5.35 -11.18
C LEU A 260 -6.33 5.99 -10.88
N LEU A 261 -5.25 5.45 -11.42
CA LEU A 261 -3.91 6.04 -11.35
C LEU A 261 -3.63 6.93 -12.56
N ASP A 262 -3.67 6.36 -13.76
CA ASP A 262 -3.48 7.06 -15.02
C ASP A 262 -3.91 6.17 -16.18
N GLY A 263 -4.58 6.76 -17.20
CA GLY A 263 -5.10 6.01 -18.35
C GLY A 263 -4.03 5.30 -19.18
N ALA A 264 -2.82 5.86 -19.28
CA ALA A 264 -1.73 5.24 -20.04
C ALA A 264 -1.25 3.93 -19.40
N LEU A 265 -1.39 3.78 -18.10
CA LEU A 265 -0.99 2.55 -17.39
C LEU A 265 -1.87 1.36 -17.77
N GLN A 266 -3.12 1.60 -18.19
CA GLN A 266 -4.04 0.53 -18.59
C GLN A 266 -3.54 -0.24 -19.82
N THR A 267 -2.85 0.42 -20.73
CA THR A 267 -2.32 -0.16 -21.96
C THR A 267 -0.84 -0.52 -21.88
N ASP A 268 -0.18 -0.24 -20.77
CA ASP A 268 1.23 -0.57 -20.60
C ASP A 268 1.45 -2.09 -20.50
N ARG A 269 2.03 -2.67 -21.54
CA ARG A 269 2.36 -4.11 -21.61
C ARG A 269 3.69 -4.46 -20.97
N HIS A 270 4.48 -3.47 -20.56
CA HIS A 270 5.84 -3.66 -20.08
C HIS A 270 6.01 -3.50 -18.56
N TRP A 271 4.92 -3.19 -17.84
CA TRP A 271 4.98 -2.95 -16.40
C TRP A 271 5.61 -4.11 -15.61
N ARG A 272 5.31 -5.38 -15.97
CA ARG A 272 5.89 -6.55 -15.29
C ARG A 272 7.41 -6.55 -15.37
N ARG A 273 7.94 -6.38 -16.57
CA ARG A 273 9.40 -6.33 -16.80
C ARG A 273 10.02 -5.15 -16.08
N ARG A 274 9.40 -3.98 -16.15
CA ARG A 274 9.87 -2.75 -15.49
C ARG A 274 9.94 -2.94 -13.98
N LEU A 275 8.90 -3.42 -13.34
CA LEU A 275 8.87 -3.59 -11.89
C LEU A 275 9.81 -4.70 -11.40
N HIS A 276 10.00 -5.78 -12.16
CA HIS A 276 11.02 -6.78 -11.84
C HIS A 276 12.44 -6.20 -11.91
N TRP A 277 12.74 -5.36 -12.90
CA TRP A 277 14.01 -4.66 -12.96
C TRP A 277 14.13 -3.63 -11.84
N ALA A 278 13.10 -2.88 -11.53
CA ALA A 278 13.08 -1.95 -10.40
C ALA A 278 13.44 -2.67 -9.09
N THR A 279 12.80 -3.82 -8.81
CA THR A 279 13.14 -4.66 -7.64
C THR A 279 14.62 -5.04 -7.62
N ARG A 280 15.18 -5.50 -8.74
CA ARG A 280 16.61 -5.91 -8.84
C ARG A 280 17.58 -4.74 -8.69
N LEU A 281 17.18 -3.55 -9.08
CA LEU A 281 18.00 -2.34 -9.03
C LEU A 281 17.79 -1.54 -7.74
N GLY A 282 16.92 -1.99 -6.83
CA GLY A 282 16.61 -1.30 -5.58
C GLY A 282 15.80 -0.01 -5.75
N VAL A 283 15.05 0.11 -6.86
CA VAL A 283 14.17 1.26 -7.12
C VAL A 283 12.79 1.02 -6.51
N PRO A 284 12.19 2.01 -5.82
CA PRO A 284 10.84 1.89 -5.29
C PRO A 284 9.80 1.55 -6.37
N LEU A 285 8.89 0.62 -6.07
CA LEU A 285 7.99 0.06 -7.07
C LEU A 285 6.91 1.06 -7.52
N LEU A 286 6.39 1.90 -6.62
CA LEU A 286 5.35 2.86 -6.98
C LEU A 286 5.87 3.91 -7.99
N PRO A 287 6.99 4.60 -7.78
CA PRO A 287 7.61 5.43 -8.82
C PRO A 287 7.88 4.66 -10.12
N ALA A 288 8.33 3.41 -10.04
CA ALA A 288 8.57 2.59 -11.22
C ALA A 288 7.27 2.27 -11.99
N LEU A 289 6.15 2.08 -11.30
CA LEU A 289 4.84 1.94 -11.94
C LEU A 289 4.45 3.24 -12.63
N LEU A 290 4.53 4.36 -11.91
CA LEU A 290 4.09 5.68 -12.40
C LEU A 290 5.00 6.29 -13.48
N ALA A 291 6.22 5.78 -13.66
CA ALA A 291 7.16 6.27 -14.68
C ALA A 291 6.59 6.27 -16.12
N MET A 292 5.55 5.47 -16.39
CA MET A 292 4.87 5.38 -17.69
C MET A 292 3.48 6.03 -17.70
N ALA A 293 3.12 6.75 -16.65
CA ALA A 293 1.93 7.61 -16.68
C ALA A 293 2.06 8.68 -17.77
N SER A 294 0.95 9.22 -18.20
CA SER A 294 0.89 10.32 -19.18
C SER A 294 1.69 11.52 -18.69
N ASP A 295 1.48 11.90 -17.43
CA ASP A 295 2.28 12.86 -16.69
C ASP A 295 2.66 12.27 -15.32
N PRO A 296 3.86 11.69 -15.18
CA PRO A 296 4.32 11.10 -13.92
C PRO A 296 4.38 12.08 -12.76
N LEU A 297 4.66 13.37 -13.01
CA LEU A 297 4.79 14.38 -11.96
C LEU A 297 3.43 14.85 -11.46
N ALA A 298 2.47 15.07 -12.35
CA ALA A 298 1.10 15.39 -11.96
C ALA A 298 0.47 14.25 -11.13
N VAL A 299 0.70 12.98 -11.51
CA VAL A 299 0.23 11.83 -10.71
C VAL A 299 0.95 11.77 -9.37
N ALA A 300 2.26 12.04 -9.32
CA ALA A 300 3.03 12.06 -8.07
C ALA A 300 2.54 13.15 -7.11
N GLU A 301 2.22 14.33 -7.62
CA GLU A 301 1.66 15.44 -6.85
C GLU A 301 0.27 15.10 -6.33
N ARG A 302 -0.62 14.62 -7.19
CA ARG A 302 -1.98 14.17 -6.83
C ARG A 302 -1.98 13.13 -5.72
N LEU A 303 -1.13 12.12 -5.84
CA LEU A 303 -0.98 11.05 -4.85
C LEU A 303 -0.21 11.51 -3.60
N GLN A 304 0.33 12.72 -3.59
CA GLN A 304 1.17 13.24 -2.51
C GLN A 304 2.32 12.29 -2.18
N LEU A 305 3.09 11.88 -3.19
CA LEU A 305 4.23 10.99 -2.97
C LEU A 305 5.23 11.62 -1.98
N PRO A 306 5.88 10.80 -1.13
CA PRO A 306 6.97 11.27 -0.29
C PRO A 306 8.03 12.00 -1.12
N HIS A 307 8.61 13.08 -0.58
CA HIS A 307 9.54 13.96 -1.29
C HIS A 307 10.66 13.19 -2.03
N ARG A 308 11.21 12.14 -1.43
CA ARG A 308 12.23 11.30 -2.08
C ARG A 308 11.73 10.63 -3.36
N GLN A 309 10.51 10.09 -3.33
CA GLN A 309 9.91 9.41 -4.49
C GLN A 309 9.51 10.40 -5.58
N HIS A 310 8.95 11.55 -5.19
CA HIS A 310 8.63 12.64 -6.12
C HIS A 310 9.91 13.16 -6.82
N ARG A 311 10.96 13.42 -6.05
CA ARG A 311 12.27 13.84 -6.59
C ARG A 311 12.85 12.81 -7.57
N LEU A 312 12.76 11.52 -7.25
CA LEU A 312 13.19 10.45 -8.16
C LEU A 312 12.45 10.51 -9.49
N LEU A 313 11.12 10.68 -9.47
CA LEU A 313 10.34 10.82 -10.71
C LEU A 313 10.70 12.08 -11.49
N ALA A 314 10.94 13.22 -10.83
CA ALA A 314 11.37 14.44 -11.49
C ALA A 314 12.71 14.24 -12.21
N GLN A 315 13.69 13.65 -11.54
CA GLN A 315 14.99 13.32 -12.13
C GLN A 315 14.89 12.30 -13.27
N TYR A 316 13.98 11.34 -13.15
CA TYR A 316 13.71 10.38 -14.22
C TYR A 316 13.08 11.06 -15.46
N VAL A 317 12.11 11.93 -15.28
CA VAL A 317 11.45 12.66 -16.38
C VAL A 317 12.46 13.54 -17.11
N GLU A 318 13.33 14.25 -16.39
CA GLU A 318 14.43 15.02 -16.96
C GLU A 318 15.41 14.13 -17.75
N LEU A 319 15.86 13.03 -17.15
CA LEU A 319 16.75 12.06 -17.80
C LEU A 319 16.09 11.45 -19.05
N ARG A 320 14.81 11.10 -19.00
CA ARG A 320 14.03 10.60 -20.13
C ARG A 320 14.02 11.60 -21.29
N GLY A 321 13.79 12.87 -21.00
CA GLY A 321 13.85 13.95 -21.99
C GLY A 321 15.23 14.05 -22.64
N ARG A 322 16.31 14.02 -21.84
CA ARG A 322 17.69 14.04 -22.33
C ARG A 322 18.03 12.82 -23.18
N LEU A 323 17.57 11.63 -22.80
CA LEU A 323 17.79 10.38 -23.56
C LEU A 323 17.06 10.36 -24.91
N GLY A 324 16.03 11.16 -25.09
CA GLY A 324 15.36 11.38 -26.37
C GLY A 324 16.11 12.27 -27.35
N GLY A 325 17.16 12.97 -26.88
CA GLY A 325 18.04 13.85 -27.68
C GLY A 325 19.38 13.22 -28.01
N ALA A 326 20.37 14.07 -28.26
CA ALA A 326 21.74 13.64 -28.55
C ALA A 326 22.41 13.04 -27.29
N THR A 327 22.93 11.83 -27.44
CA THR A 327 23.69 11.13 -26.39
C THR A 327 25.15 10.91 -26.81
N PRO A 328 26.08 10.74 -25.87
CA PRO A 328 27.45 10.40 -26.18
C PRO A 328 27.57 9.12 -27.01
N SER A 329 28.69 8.96 -27.76
CA SER A 329 28.94 7.72 -28.47
C SER A 329 28.97 6.52 -27.52
N PRO A 330 28.36 5.37 -27.88
CA PRO A 330 28.35 4.18 -27.02
C PRO A 330 29.73 3.60 -26.69
N GLN A 331 30.74 3.99 -27.43
CA GLN A 331 32.13 3.55 -27.24
C GLN A 331 32.93 4.45 -26.29
N THR A 332 32.36 5.50 -25.74
CA THR A 332 33.07 6.45 -24.87
C THR A 332 32.65 6.30 -23.41
N VAL A 333 33.60 6.28 -22.48
CA VAL A 333 33.32 6.12 -21.04
C VAL A 333 33.17 7.46 -20.33
N ALA A 334 34.23 8.30 -20.41
CA ALA A 334 34.25 9.60 -19.73
C ALA A 334 33.10 10.53 -20.14
N PRO A 335 32.77 10.69 -21.45
CA PRO A 335 31.59 11.46 -21.85
C PRO A 335 30.30 10.95 -21.28
N TRP A 336 30.07 9.62 -21.19
CA TRP A 336 28.87 9.04 -20.56
C TRP A 336 28.80 9.33 -19.07
N CYS A 337 29.92 9.20 -18.35
CA CYS A 337 29.96 9.53 -16.92
C CYS A 337 29.62 11.01 -16.70
N ALA A 338 30.27 11.92 -17.44
CA ALA A 338 29.96 13.35 -17.35
C ALA A 338 28.51 13.66 -17.69
N TRP A 339 27.95 12.99 -18.70
CA TRP A 339 26.59 13.19 -19.15
C TRP A 339 25.54 12.67 -18.16
N LEU A 340 25.82 11.56 -17.45
CA LEU A 340 24.88 10.98 -16.46
C LEU A 340 25.03 11.62 -15.07
N GLU A 341 26.24 12.08 -14.70
CA GLU A 341 26.58 12.59 -13.36
C GLU A 341 26.44 14.12 -13.25
N VAL A 342 25.47 14.68 -13.95
CA VAL A 342 25.17 16.12 -13.88
C VAL A 342 24.63 16.52 -12.52
N PRO A 343 24.81 17.78 -12.07
CA PRO A 343 24.16 18.30 -10.89
C PRO A 343 22.64 18.09 -10.97
N GLY A 344 22.05 17.63 -9.88
CA GLY A 344 20.63 17.31 -9.83
C GLY A 344 20.24 15.90 -10.30
N GLY A 345 21.09 15.19 -11.03
CA GLY A 345 20.90 13.80 -11.41
C GLY A 345 21.08 12.83 -10.23
N SER A 346 20.58 11.60 -10.37
CA SER A 346 20.78 10.55 -9.38
C SER A 346 20.97 9.17 -10.00
N ALA A 347 21.70 8.31 -9.31
CA ALA A 347 21.87 6.93 -9.72
C ALA A 347 20.52 6.17 -9.75
N GLU A 348 19.60 6.50 -8.85
CA GLU A 348 18.26 5.92 -8.79
C GLU A 348 17.47 6.26 -10.07
N ALA A 349 17.61 7.48 -10.62
CA ALA A 349 16.95 7.87 -11.87
C ALA A 349 17.49 7.08 -13.08
N VAL A 350 18.82 6.83 -13.12
CA VAL A 350 19.41 5.96 -14.15
C VAL A 350 18.93 4.52 -14.00
N ALA A 351 18.84 4.01 -12.78
CA ALA A 351 18.27 2.68 -12.53
C ALA A 351 16.80 2.58 -12.98
N LEU A 352 16.01 3.63 -12.73
CA LEU A 352 14.61 3.69 -13.18
C LEU A 352 14.52 3.76 -14.72
N ALA A 353 15.42 4.50 -15.38
CA ALA A 353 15.53 4.54 -16.84
C ALA A 353 15.86 3.15 -17.42
N LEU A 354 16.81 2.43 -16.82
CA LEU A 354 17.13 1.04 -17.16
C LEU A 354 15.94 0.11 -16.99
N ALA A 355 15.25 0.20 -15.84
CA ALA A 355 14.07 -0.59 -15.54
C ALA A 355 12.96 -0.32 -16.57
N SER A 356 12.78 0.94 -16.97
CA SER A 356 11.80 1.38 -17.96
C SER A 356 12.18 1.01 -19.40
N GLY A 357 13.38 0.47 -19.60
CA GLY A 357 13.85 0.06 -20.93
C GLY A 357 14.30 1.20 -21.82
N LEU A 358 14.58 2.38 -21.24
CA LEU A 358 15.11 3.51 -21.98
C LEU A 358 16.54 3.19 -22.49
N GLY A 359 16.85 3.68 -23.66
CA GLY A 359 18.13 3.43 -24.34
C GLY A 359 18.98 4.68 -24.47
N PRO A 360 20.23 4.52 -24.82
CA PRO A 360 20.96 3.28 -25.13
C PRO A 360 21.28 2.44 -23.89
N ARG A 361 20.80 1.21 -23.89
CA ARG A 361 20.83 0.34 -22.68
C ARG A 361 22.24 -0.06 -22.23
N ARG A 362 23.16 -0.34 -23.19
CA ARG A 362 24.51 -0.82 -22.85
C ARG A 362 25.30 0.20 -22.03
N PRO A 363 25.46 1.46 -22.44
CA PRO A 363 26.15 2.47 -21.64
C PRO A 363 25.52 2.70 -20.27
N LEU A 364 24.17 2.78 -20.18
CA LEU A 364 23.47 2.95 -18.91
C LEU A 364 23.75 1.79 -17.95
N LEU A 365 23.72 0.53 -18.45
CA LEU A 365 23.98 -0.66 -17.66
C LEU A 365 25.45 -0.73 -17.21
N ARG A 366 26.42 -0.42 -18.10
CA ARG A 366 27.83 -0.38 -17.76
C ARG A 366 28.13 0.71 -16.72
N TRP A 367 27.50 1.88 -16.90
CA TRP A 367 27.62 2.95 -15.91
C TRP A 367 27.09 2.48 -14.55
N TRP A 368 25.90 1.90 -14.52
CA TRP A 368 25.29 1.39 -13.29
C TRP A 368 26.13 0.33 -12.59
N LEU A 369 26.64 -0.64 -13.33
CA LEU A 369 27.39 -1.78 -12.76
C LEU A 369 28.86 -1.48 -12.49
N ARG A 370 29.50 -0.62 -13.29
CA ARG A 370 30.94 -0.44 -13.28
C ARG A 370 31.38 1.02 -13.18
N TRP A 371 31.03 1.85 -14.15
CA TRP A 371 31.70 3.14 -14.31
C TRP A 371 31.44 4.12 -13.17
N ARG A 372 30.26 4.14 -12.59
CA ARG A 372 29.94 4.98 -11.42
C ARG A 372 30.76 4.63 -10.18
N HIS A 373 31.33 3.43 -10.11
CA HIS A 373 32.14 2.97 -8.98
C HIS A 373 33.63 3.18 -9.19
N LEU A 374 34.05 3.56 -10.41
CA LEU A 374 35.46 3.85 -10.68
C LEU A 374 35.90 5.07 -9.88
N ARG A 375 37.00 4.91 -9.19
CA ARG A 375 37.71 5.95 -8.42
C ARG A 375 39.01 6.29 -9.10
N GLY A 376 39.60 7.47 -8.79
CA GLY A 376 40.99 7.77 -9.14
C GLY A 376 41.93 6.78 -8.48
N GLU A 377 43.15 6.72 -8.98
CA GLU A 377 44.18 5.79 -8.47
C GLU A 377 44.65 6.13 -7.04
N ARG A 378 44.44 7.37 -6.59
CA ARG A 378 44.80 7.83 -5.26
C ARG A 378 43.55 8.10 -4.42
N SER A 379 43.65 7.72 -3.16
CA SER A 379 42.58 8.01 -2.15
C SER A 379 42.68 9.45 -1.61
N ALA A 380 41.68 9.90 -0.91
CA ALA A 380 41.71 11.18 -0.20
C ALA A 380 42.86 11.22 0.84
N ALA A 381 43.13 10.09 1.51
CA ALA A 381 44.20 9.97 2.49
C ALA A 381 45.58 10.15 1.83
N ASP A 382 45.79 9.47 0.68
CA ASP A 382 47.05 9.61 -0.06
C ASP A 382 47.30 11.05 -0.53
N LEU A 383 46.26 11.78 -0.94
CA LEU A 383 46.39 13.17 -1.39
C LEU A 383 46.67 14.13 -0.22
N MET A 384 46.05 13.88 0.92
CA MET A 384 46.32 14.66 2.14
C MET A 384 47.76 14.43 2.63
N GLU A 385 48.25 13.20 2.59
CA GLU A 385 49.58 12.85 3.05
C GLU A 385 50.68 13.31 2.06
N ARG A 386 50.50 13.09 0.75
CA ARG A 386 51.56 13.32 -0.26
C ARG A 386 51.52 14.70 -0.91
N GLU A 387 50.31 15.28 -1.07
CA GLU A 387 50.14 16.59 -1.70
C GLU A 387 49.81 17.68 -0.67
N GLY A 388 49.72 17.34 0.63
CA GLY A 388 49.44 18.29 1.70
C GLY A 388 48.06 18.93 1.66
N LEU A 389 47.13 18.35 0.90
CA LEU A 389 45.78 18.89 0.72
C LEU A 389 44.95 18.72 2.03
N ARG A 390 44.18 19.74 2.36
CA ARG A 390 43.25 19.67 3.51
C ARG A 390 41.83 19.24 3.07
N PRO A 391 41.05 18.64 3.95
CA PRO A 391 39.64 18.38 3.67
C PRO A 391 38.92 19.66 3.23
N GLY A 392 38.37 19.67 2.00
CA GLY A 392 37.73 20.85 1.43
C GLY A 392 37.52 20.76 -0.08
N PRO A 393 37.11 21.88 -0.70
CA PRO A 393 36.81 21.93 -2.13
C PRO A 393 37.98 21.52 -3.02
N GLU A 394 39.21 21.89 -2.67
CA GLU A 394 40.45 21.61 -3.44
C GLU A 394 40.75 20.09 -3.49
N LEU A 395 40.65 19.40 -2.36
CA LEU A 395 40.76 17.94 -2.30
C LEU A 395 39.68 17.27 -3.15
N GLY A 396 38.44 17.79 -3.08
CA GLY A 396 37.33 17.32 -3.90
C GLY A 396 37.60 17.49 -5.40
N GLU A 397 38.15 18.62 -5.81
CA GLU A 397 38.51 18.89 -7.22
C GLU A 397 39.59 17.94 -7.71
N ARG A 398 40.64 17.74 -6.92
CA ARG A 398 41.74 16.84 -7.24
C ARG A 398 41.27 15.39 -7.39
N LEU A 399 40.37 14.93 -6.53
CA LEU A 399 39.75 13.60 -6.64
C LEU A 399 38.92 13.46 -7.92
N ARG A 400 38.14 14.49 -8.29
CA ARG A 400 37.40 14.51 -9.56
C ARG A 400 38.31 14.43 -10.77
N GLN A 401 39.40 15.19 -10.75
CA GLN A 401 40.42 15.19 -11.83
C GLN A 401 41.04 13.79 -12.01
N LEU A 402 41.54 13.18 -10.94
CA LEU A 402 42.10 11.82 -10.98
C LEU A 402 41.11 10.76 -11.46
N ARG A 403 39.84 10.93 -11.07
CA ARG A 403 38.76 10.07 -11.58
C ARG A 403 38.53 10.29 -13.08
N ALA A 404 38.55 11.53 -13.55
CA ALA A 404 38.38 11.84 -14.96
C ALA A 404 39.51 11.26 -15.80
N GLU A 405 40.79 11.37 -15.35
CA GLU A 405 41.95 10.74 -15.95
C GLU A 405 41.76 9.21 -16.07
N ARG A 406 41.31 8.57 -14.98
CA ARG A 406 41.03 7.13 -14.97
C ARG A 406 39.92 6.73 -15.96
N LEU A 407 38.83 7.51 -16.00
CA LEU A 407 37.73 7.26 -16.93
C LEU A 407 38.12 7.45 -18.40
N ALA A 408 39.08 8.35 -18.70
CA ALA A 408 39.60 8.56 -20.06
C ALA A 408 40.41 7.35 -20.60
N LEU A 409 41.03 6.60 -19.70
CA LEU A 409 41.81 5.39 -20.03
C LEU A 409 40.93 4.13 -20.12
N GLU A 410 39.67 4.20 -19.63
CA GLU A 410 38.77 3.06 -19.56
C GLU A 410 38.18 2.76 -20.94
N ARG A 411 38.10 1.47 -21.30
CA ARG A 411 37.43 1.01 -22.53
C ARG A 411 35.96 0.71 -22.33
N ALA A 412 35.14 1.08 -23.31
CA ALA A 412 33.68 0.90 -23.27
C ALA A 412 33.26 -0.55 -23.47
#